data_88750fefe93c9fe73eefba9aa3dd3a31
#
_entry.id   88750fefe93c9fe73eefba9aa3dd3a31
#
_cell.length_a   1.000
_cell.length_b   1.000
_cell.length_c   1.000
_cell.angle_alpha   90.00
_cell.angle_beta   90.00
_cell.angle_gamma   90.00
#
_symmetry.space_group_name_H-M   'P 1'
#
loop_
_entity.id
_entity.type
_entity.pdbx_description
1 polymer ?
#
loop_
_entity_poly.entity_id
_entity_poly.type
_entity_poly.pdbx_seq_one_letter_code
_entity_poly.pdbx_strand_id
1 'polypeptide(L)'
;MNKKIIITALLALVAMAGQAQVKSGLDLCLRDETTGEWLIGLFDDYAIYDCEYWDYAEVRRGRVVLTKDGQHKEIRLKKNAITIDGMKHKTSVLTTKFLPDYPTKDEIPFDDRIAYDEAESTIRIVTRSGKPGTEFTCHFNTCFADDNEDEPREYTTDSLGRLEFHLQLYMQSVITVMCYDPSSSKWLTIEFTLYPKQTALLYVDDVEGRFYVMGAGARFTNELLAHPFSGNTPIDEEWRALETTEHGAHTIGFENYVAFTERRTSYLMAHLDSVIVAHPQLSRRWKDYRHELCRYGQAFDVFCDYSNNLSLSLSRTFMDIAEKHDWFHPLVPINCSAFALPVFMRVSCVMPIPERYAYQSGDPLRQRLDALDSIALSPVNRELYATQYFLEWIDALSSPLSASQMEYLPQFVHSPYLLKRIQKKNMEFIAYVEAARASRDKSPLAGTPASLRVAESELEGLTDGREIFECIIAPFRGRIVYVDVWGTWCGPCKRQMEYVPAVKEALADKPIVYLYFCNQSSEEAWLINREHYHLNADNCIHYNLPEAQEDALEKFLGVHEYPSYRLFDRQGRIVSPGYAPYPSELEKLKEAVEKALSIE
;
A
#
# COMPACT_ATOMS: atom_id res chain seq x y z
N MET A 1 -17.96 48.09 27.04
CA MET A 1 -18.47 46.96 26.26
C MET A 1 -19.99 46.97 26.29
N ASN A 2 -20.58 47.14 25.12
CA ASN A 2 -22.00 47.51 24.95
C ASN A 2 -22.94 46.34 25.25
N LYS A 3 -23.85 46.50 26.21
CA LYS A 3 -24.87 45.49 26.58
C LYS A 3 -25.69 44.94 25.39
N LYS A 4 -25.78 45.69 24.31
CA LYS A 4 -26.45 45.26 23.05
C LYS A 4 -25.71 44.13 22.32
N ILE A 5 -24.38 44.08 22.42
CA ILE A 5 -23.58 43.02 21.74
C ILE A 5 -23.69 41.68 22.51
N ILE A 6 -23.84 41.74 23.83
CA ILE A 6 -24.00 40.55 24.65
C ILE A 6 -25.39 39.92 24.43
N ILE A 7 -26.43 40.73 24.25
CA ILE A 7 -27.79 40.24 24.02
C ILE A 7 -27.92 39.63 22.61
N THR A 8 -27.23 40.16 21.59
CA THR A 8 -27.23 39.60 20.25
C THR A 8 -26.41 38.27 20.19
N ALA A 9 -25.33 38.19 20.96
CA ALA A 9 -24.56 36.93 21.06
C ALA A 9 -25.31 35.85 21.90
N LEU A 10 -26.09 36.28 22.94
CA LEU A 10 -26.94 35.34 23.68
C LEU A 10 -28.15 34.87 22.85
N LEU A 11 -28.72 35.72 22.02
CA LEU A 11 -29.83 35.35 21.13
C LEU A 11 -29.33 34.46 19.96
N ALA A 12 -28.09 34.61 19.50
CA ALA A 12 -27.48 33.68 18.54
C ALA A 12 -27.13 32.33 19.17
N LEU A 13 -26.73 32.32 20.46
CA LEU A 13 -26.51 31.07 21.21
C LEU A 13 -27.81 30.35 21.59
N VAL A 14 -28.91 31.08 21.80
CA VAL A 14 -30.23 30.49 22.11
C VAL A 14 -30.90 29.99 20.82
N ALA A 15 -30.56 30.55 19.64
CA ALA A 15 -31.03 30.04 18.34
C ALA A 15 -30.28 28.77 17.90
N MET A 16 -29.15 28.41 18.56
CA MET A 16 -28.45 27.13 18.40
C MET A 16 -28.86 26.08 19.45
N ALA A 17 -29.76 26.41 20.38
CA ALA A 17 -30.34 25.47 21.34
C ALA A 17 -31.50 24.72 20.70
N GLY A 18 -31.17 23.60 20.03
CA GLY A 18 -32.03 22.43 19.97
C GLY A 18 -33.39 22.62 19.30
N GLN A 19 -33.45 22.70 17.97
CA GLN A 19 -34.56 21.99 17.33
C GLN A 19 -34.33 20.49 17.64
N ALA A 20 -35.26 19.87 18.36
CA ALA A 20 -35.23 18.44 18.59
C ALA A 20 -35.17 17.77 17.20
N GLN A 21 -34.15 16.93 16.97
CA GLN A 21 -33.96 16.22 15.71
C GLN A 21 -35.26 15.45 15.41
N VAL A 22 -35.83 15.67 14.23
CA VAL A 22 -37.04 15.00 13.81
C VAL A 22 -36.70 13.55 13.52
N LYS A 23 -37.30 12.63 14.29
CA LYS A 23 -37.11 11.19 14.08
C LYS A 23 -38.16 10.63 13.16
N SER A 24 -37.78 9.70 12.31
CA SER A 24 -38.67 9.08 11.31
C SER A 24 -39.42 7.87 11.82
N GLY A 25 -38.84 7.11 12.74
CA GLY A 25 -39.30 5.79 13.15
C GLY A 25 -39.18 4.74 12.01
N LEU A 26 -38.34 5.03 10.99
CA LEU A 26 -38.12 4.15 9.83
C LEU A 26 -36.78 3.44 9.94
N ASP A 27 -36.69 2.24 9.36
CA ASP A 27 -35.46 1.49 9.13
C ASP A 27 -35.64 0.74 7.79
N LEU A 28 -35.42 1.45 6.67
CA LEU A 28 -35.73 0.98 5.33
C LEU A 28 -34.61 1.32 4.36
N CYS A 29 -34.02 0.31 3.73
CA CYS A 29 -33.22 0.47 2.52
C CYS A 29 -34.07 0.06 1.32
N LEU A 30 -34.27 0.97 0.36
CA LEU A 30 -35.10 0.75 -0.81
C LEU A 30 -34.28 0.71 -2.08
N ARG A 31 -34.52 -0.34 -2.88
CA ARG A 31 -33.94 -0.54 -4.21
C ARG A 31 -34.94 -0.12 -5.28
N ASP A 32 -34.47 0.53 -6.34
CA ASP A 32 -35.25 0.71 -7.55
C ASP A 32 -35.32 -0.60 -8.33
N GLU A 33 -36.52 -1.12 -8.59
CA GLU A 33 -36.70 -2.38 -9.31
C GLU A 33 -36.40 -2.29 -10.81
N THR A 34 -36.31 -1.10 -11.36
CA THR A 34 -36.01 -0.89 -12.78
C THR A 34 -34.50 -0.93 -13.03
N THR A 35 -33.73 -0.25 -12.18
CA THR A 35 -32.27 -0.16 -12.31
C THR A 35 -31.55 -1.24 -11.50
N GLY A 36 -32.15 -1.68 -10.40
CA GLY A 36 -31.51 -2.56 -9.44
C GLY A 36 -30.63 -1.85 -8.41
N GLU A 37 -30.48 -0.54 -8.51
CA GLU A 37 -29.63 0.23 -7.61
C GLU A 37 -30.30 0.51 -6.26
N TRP A 38 -29.50 0.63 -5.22
CA TRP A 38 -29.94 1.16 -3.94
C TRP A 38 -30.33 2.63 -4.11
N LEU A 39 -31.63 2.94 -4.01
CA LEU A 39 -32.19 4.24 -4.30
C LEU A 39 -32.12 5.19 -3.10
N ILE A 40 -32.48 4.69 -1.90
CA ILE A 40 -32.59 5.51 -0.69
C ILE A 40 -32.53 4.63 0.56
N GLY A 41 -31.90 5.13 1.61
CA GLY A 41 -31.99 4.64 2.98
C GLY A 41 -32.76 5.61 3.87
N LEU A 42 -33.75 5.14 4.60
CA LEU A 42 -34.52 5.92 5.57
C LEU A 42 -34.33 5.31 6.95
N PHE A 43 -33.60 5.98 7.82
CA PHE A 43 -33.30 5.55 9.18
C PHE A 43 -33.97 6.47 10.21
N ASP A 44 -33.92 6.13 11.48
CA ASP A 44 -34.62 6.89 12.53
C ASP A 44 -34.17 8.35 12.59
N ASP A 45 -32.87 8.60 12.56
CA ASP A 45 -32.28 9.92 12.77
C ASP A 45 -31.91 10.67 11.47
N TYR A 46 -31.74 9.99 10.35
CA TYR A 46 -31.31 10.55 9.06
C TYR A 46 -31.76 9.70 7.89
N ALA A 47 -31.60 10.22 6.69
CA ALA A 47 -31.77 9.48 5.44
C ALA A 47 -30.47 9.50 4.61
N ILE A 48 -30.32 8.51 3.74
CA ILE A 48 -29.28 8.45 2.71
C ILE A 48 -29.95 8.56 1.35
N TYR A 49 -29.56 9.56 0.58
CA TYR A 49 -30.01 9.72 -0.80
C TYR A 49 -28.90 10.37 -1.63
N ASP A 50 -28.63 9.81 -2.80
CA ASP A 50 -27.60 10.30 -3.72
C ASP A 50 -26.22 10.44 -3.06
N CYS A 51 -25.80 9.40 -2.34
CA CYS A 51 -24.56 9.35 -1.55
C CYS A 51 -24.42 10.39 -0.44
N GLU A 52 -25.50 11.07 -0.05
CA GLU A 52 -25.48 12.15 0.93
C GLU A 52 -26.31 11.79 2.15
N TYR A 53 -25.92 12.37 3.31
CA TYR A 53 -26.72 12.31 4.53
C TYR A 53 -27.71 13.47 4.53
N TRP A 54 -28.97 13.15 4.77
CA TRP A 54 -30.08 14.11 4.81
C TRP A 54 -30.74 14.07 6.18
N ASP A 55 -31.05 15.23 6.73
CA ASP A 55 -31.87 15.37 7.91
C ASP A 55 -33.36 15.34 7.57
N TYR A 56 -34.20 15.04 8.55
CA TYR A 56 -35.65 15.13 8.38
C TYR A 56 -36.15 16.53 8.75
N ALA A 57 -36.74 17.23 7.79
CA ALA A 57 -37.45 18.47 8.06
C ALA A 57 -38.89 18.20 8.53
N GLU A 58 -39.54 17.15 7.96
CA GLU A 58 -40.90 16.77 8.31
C GLU A 58 -41.09 15.26 8.11
N VAL A 59 -41.79 14.63 9.04
CA VAL A 59 -42.21 13.23 8.93
C VAL A 59 -43.69 13.13 9.22
N ARG A 60 -44.47 12.65 8.23
CA ARG A 60 -45.90 12.35 8.37
C ARG A 60 -46.19 10.96 7.79
N ARG A 61 -47.35 10.40 8.09
CA ARG A 61 -47.75 9.09 7.58
C ARG A 61 -47.66 9.04 6.04
N GLY A 62 -46.71 8.30 5.52
CA GLY A 62 -46.50 8.11 4.09
C GLY A 62 -45.86 9.31 3.34
N ARG A 63 -45.39 10.33 4.06
CA ARG A 63 -44.68 11.48 3.51
C ARG A 63 -43.52 11.89 4.41
N VAL A 64 -42.38 12.07 3.79
CA VAL A 64 -41.16 12.55 4.46
C VAL A 64 -40.60 13.72 3.64
N VAL A 65 -40.11 14.75 4.34
CA VAL A 65 -39.37 15.83 3.71
C VAL A 65 -37.95 15.80 4.27
N LEU A 66 -37.00 15.59 3.42
CA LEU A 66 -35.59 15.65 3.73
C LEU A 66 -35.06 17.07 3.53
N THR A 67 -34.07 17.44 4.30
CA THR A 67 -33.38 18.73 4.18
C THR A 67 -31.87 18.54 4.29
N LYS A 68 -31.13 19.29 3.46
CA LYS A 68 -29.68 19.39 3.50
C LYS A 68 -29.25 20.72 2.86
N ASP A 69 -28.46 21.52 3.56
CA ASP A 69 -27.88 22.78 3.09
C ASP A 69 -28.91 23.72 2.42
N GLY A 70 -30.11 23.79 3.02
CA GLY A 70 -31.21 24.58 2.49
C GLY A 70 -31.98 23.96 1.32
N GLN A 71 -31.55 22.82 0.82
CA GLN A 71 -32.30 22.05 -0.17
C GLN A 71 -33.34 21.16 0.53
N HIS A 72 -34.42 20.86 -0.17
CA HIS A 72 -35.48 19.97 0.32
C HIS A 72 -35.83 18.92 -0.73
N LYS A 73 -36.12 17.68 -0.23
CA LYS A 73 -36.61 16.57 -1.04
C LYS A 73 -37.92 16.04 -0.48
N GLU A 74 -38.99 16.07 -1.27
CA GLU A 74 -40.26 15.49 -0.85
C GLU A 74 -40.35 14.02 -1.27
N ILE A 75 -40.57 13.16 -0.29
CA ILE A 75 -40.65 11.72 -0.46
C ILE A 75 -42.03 11.23 -0.05
N ARG A 76 -42.71 10.52 -0.94
CA ARG A 76 -44.00 9.86 -0.65
C ARG A 76 -43.86 8.36 -0.75
N LEU A 77 -44.11 7.68 0.37
CA LEU A 77 -43.99 6.23 0.52
C LEU A 77 -45.32 5.55 0.19
N LYS A 78 -45.29 4.51 -0.65
CA LYS A 78 -46.40 3.59 -0.95
C LYS A 78 -45.87 2.15 -0.81
N LYS A 79 -46.76 1.16 -0.78
CA LYS A 79 -46.42 -0.24 -0.50
C LYS A 79 -45.25 -0.78 -1.32
N ASN A 80 -45.18 -0.52 -2.62
CA ASN A 80 -44.13 -1.02 -3.53
C ASN A 80 -43.66 0.09 -4.48
N ALA A 81 -43.69 1.32 -4.04
CA ALA A 81 -43.26 2.46 -4.82
C ALA A 81 -42.93 3.65 -3.91
N ILE A 82 -41.99 4.46 -4.35
CA ILE A 82 -41.65 5.73 -3.73
C ILE A 82 -41.79 6.83 -4.80
N THR A 83 -42.15 8.01 -4.37
CA THR A 83 -42.10 9.21 -5.24
C THR A 83 -41.12 10.18 -4.61
N ILE A 84 -40.07 10.57 -5.33
CA ILE A 84 -39.08 11.55 -4.92
C ILE A 84 -39.23 12.79 -5.84
N ASP A 85 -39.57 13.94 -5.27
CA ASP A 85 -39.83 15.19 -6.00
C ASP A 85 -40.75 15.01 -7.21
N GLY A 86 -41.80 14.20 -7.08
CA GLY A 86 -42.75 13.92 -8.13
C GLY A 86 -42.38 12.74 -9.07
N MET A 87 -41.15 12.31 -9.10
CA MET A 87 -40.70 11.15 -9.88
C MET A 87 -41.04 9.86 -9.17
N LYS A 88 -41.75 8.97 -9.85
CA LYS A 88 -42.18 7.68 -9.26
C LYS A 88 -41.19 6.58 -9.57
N HIS A 89 -40.77 5.86 -8.54
CA HIS A 89 -39.93 4.66 -8.60
C HIS A 89 -40.71 3.45 -8.09
N LYS A 90 -40.61 2.34 -8.79
CA LYS A 90 -41.06 1.04 -8.28
C LYS A 90 -39.97 0.48 -7.40
N THR A 91 -40.29 0.12 -6.16
CA THR A 91 -39.27 -0.24 -5.17
C THR A 91 -39.56 -1.54 -4.45
N SER A 92 -38.50 -2.22 -4.07
CA SER A 92 -38.48 -3.29 -3.08
C SER A 92 -37.54 -2.97 -1.94
N VAL A 93 -37.77 -3.60 -0.80
CA VAL A 93 -36.90 -3.47 0.38
C VAL A 93 -35.69 -4.38 0.21
N LEU A 94 -34.50 -3.86 0.47
CA LEU A 94 -33.28 -4.64 0.54
C LEU A 94 -33.24 -5.40 1.87
N THR A 95 -33.73 -6.64 1.87
CA THR A 95 -33.86 -7.49 3.08
C THR A 95 -32.99 -8.73 3.05
N THR A 96 -32.34 -9.03 1.94
CA THR A 96 -31.65 -10.30 1.74
C THR A 96 -30.18 -10.24 2.16
N LYS A 97 -29.62 -11.38 2.59
CA LYS A 97 -28.19 -11.54 2.84
C LYS A 97 -27.32 -11.21 1.60
N PHE A 98 -27.91 -11.34 0.43
CA PHE A 98 -27.28 -11.04 -0.84
C PHE A 98 -28.18 -10.06 -1.60
N LEU A 99 -27.55 -9.14 -2.31
CA LEU A 99 -28.25 -8.34 -3.30
C LEU A 99 -28.81 -9.29 -4.36
N PRO A 100 -30.11 -9.18 -4.71
CA PRO A 100 -30.63 -9.92 -5.84
C PRO A 100 -29.93 -9.46 -7.13
N ASP A 101 -29.88 -10.33 -8.13
CA ASP A 101 -29.35 -9.99 -9.44
C ASP A 101 -29.98 -8.69 -9.98
N TYR A 102 -29.19 -7.92 -10.68
CA TYR A 102 -29.70 -6.70 -11.33
C TYR A 102 -30.71 -7.10 -12.43
N PRO A 103 -31.78 -6.32 -12.61
CA PRO A 103 -32.87 -6.68 -13.56
C PRO A 103 -32.45 -6.52 -15.02
N THR A 104 -31.37 -5.81 -15.29
CA THR A 104 -30.89 -5.51 -16.63
C THR A 104 -29.47 -6.02 -16.84
N LYS A 105 -29.14 -6.38 -18.08
CA LYS A 105 -27.75 -6.64 -18.46
C LYS A 105 -26.97 -5.33 -18.46
N ASP A 106 -25.69 -5.42 -18.11
CA ASP A 106 -24.70 -4.36 -18.25
C ASP A 106 -23.52 -4.89 -19.05
N GLU A 107 -23.42 -4.45 -20.30
CA GLU A 107 -22.35 -4.86 -21.23
C GLU A 107 -21.26 -3.77 -21.35
N ILE A 108 -21.25 -2.80 -20.42
CA ILE A 108 -20.24 -1.74 -20.40
C ILE A 108 -18.90 -2.37 -20.00
N PRO A 109 -17.85 -2.28 -20.85
CA PRO A 109 -16.52 -2.77 -20.50
C PRO A 109 -15.83 -1.85 -19.50
N PHE A 110 -14.70 -2.27 -18.96
CA PHE A 110 -13.80 -1.33 -18.29
C PHE A 110 -13.34 -0.26 -19.29
N ASP A 111 -13.20 0.96 -18.79
CA ASP A 111 -12.63 2.05 -19.60
C ASP A 111 -11.12 1.83 -19.70
N ASP A 112 -10.60 1.68 -20.91
CA ASP A 112 -9.18 1.55 -21.21
C ASP A 112 -8.46 2.91 -21.28
N ARG A 113 -9.23 4.00 -21.14
CA ARG A 113 -8.69 5.36 -21.15
C ARG A 113 -8.43 5.82 -19.73
N ILE A 114 -7.18 5.83 -19.35
CA ILE A 114 -6.77 6.42 -18.09
C ILE A 114 -6.63 7.93 -18.29
N ALA A 115 -7.58 8.67 -17.75
CA ALA A 115 -7.40 10.10 -17.57
C ALA A 115 -6.70 10.30 -16.22
N TYR A 116 -5.43 10.66 -16.24
CA TYR A 116 -4.72 11.10 -15.05
C TYR A 116 -5.22 12.50 -14.69
N ASP A 117 -6.17 12.56 -13.78
CA ASP A 117 -6.74 13.83 -13.32
C ASP A 117 -6.73 13.79 -11.79
N GLU A 118 -5.68 14.33 -11.21
CA GLU A 118 -5.55 14.42 -9.75
C GLU A 118 -6.75 15.23 -9.20
N ALA A 119 -7.65 14.56 -8.52
CA ALA A 119 -8.82 15.16 -7.95
C ALA A 119 -9.32 14.42 -6.72
N GLU A 120 -9.92 15.20 -5.84
CA GLU A 120 -10.53 14.70 -4.63
C GLU A 120 -11.76 13.85 -4.94
N SER A 121 -11.84 12.70 -4.30
CA SER A 121 -12.99 11.80 -4.29
C SER A 121 -13.45 11.60 -2.86
N THR A 122 -14.73 11.41 -2.66
CA THR A 122 -15.35 11.32 -1.33
C THR A 122 -15.83 9.90 -1.06
N ILE A 123 -15.47 9.38 0.10
CA ILE A 123 -16.00 8.11 0.60
C ILE A 123 -16.76 8.38 1.88
N ARG A 124 -18.00 7.88 1.91
CA ARG A 124 -18.85 7.89 3.10
C ARG A 124 -19.10 6.47 3.55
N ILE A 125 -19.01 6.24 4.86
CA ILE A 125 -19.32 4.96 5.47
C ILE A 125 -20.32 5.21 6.59
N VAL A 126 -21.31 4.33 6.69
CA VAL A 126 -22.28 4.37 7.77
C VAL A 126 -22.55 2.96 8.28
N THR A 127 -22.59 2.80 9.60
CA THR A 127 -22.93 1.54 10.26
C THR A 127 -24.39 1.55 10.70
N ARG A 128 -25.11 0.44 10.51
CA ARG A 128 -26.50 0.31 10.96
C ARG A 128 -26.67 0.45 12.47
N SER A 129 -25.74 -0.11 13.23
CA SER A 129 -25.80 -0.02 14.70
C SER A 129 -25.64 1.41 15.22
N GLY A 130 -25.13 2.33 14.39
CA GLY A 130 -24.85 3.71 14.77
C GLY A 130 -23.87 3.83 15.94
N LYS A 131 -23.00 2.85 16.14
CA LYS A 131 -22.02 2.87 17.25
C LYS A 131 -20.95 3.92 16.97
N PRO A 132 -20.79 4.91 17.88
CA PRO A 132 -19.70 5.86 17.78
C PRO A 132 -18.36 5.16 18.01
N GLY A 133 -17.31 5.66 17.34
CA GLY A 133 -15.95 5.16 17.52
C GLY A 133 -15.70 3.77 16.91
N THR A 134 -16.54 3.31 15.97
CA THR A 134 -16.22 2.12 15.20
C THR A 134 -15.03 2.44 14.29
N GLU A 135 -13.98 1.64 14.40
CA GLU A 135 -12.73 1.83 13.66
C GLU A 135 -12.80 1.18 12.28
N PHE A 136 -12.34 1.93 11.30
CA PHE A 136 -12.17 1.48 9.93
C PHE A 136 -10.73 1.71 9.48
N THR A 137 -10.14 0.72 8.88
CA THR A 137 -8.82 0.80 8.25
C THR A 137 -8.99 0.81 6.75
N CYS A 138 -8.44 1.82 6.09
CA CYS A 138 -8.53 1.95 4.63
C CYS A 138 -7.15 1.76 4.01
N HIS A 139 -7.07 0.86 3.03
CA HIS A 139 -5.91 0.65 2.18
C HIS A 139 -6.20 1.14 0.76
N PHE A 140 -5.23 1.81 0.18
CA PHE A 140 -5.28 2.25 -1.21
C PHE A 140 -4.22 1.50 -1.99
N ASN A 141 -4.65 0.79 -3.02
CA ASN A 141 -3.71 0.19 -3.94
C ASN A 141 -3.40 1.22 -5.03
N THR A 142 -2.20 1.77 -4.99
CA THR A 142 -1.69 2.62 -6.07
C THR A 142 -0.76 1.82 -6.97
N CYS A 143 -0.56 2.28 -8.21
CA CYS A 143 0.36 1.62 -9.12
C CYS A 143 1.82 2.08 -8.96
N PHE A 144 2.12 2.95 -8.00
CA PHE A 144 3.44 3.50 -7.78
C PHE A 144 3.94 3.19 -6.38
N ALA A 145 5.12 2.60 -6.30
CA ALA A 145 5.76 2.24 -5.03
C ALA A 145 6.21 3.44 -4.19
N ASP A 146 6.25 4.65 -4.77
CA ASP A 146 6.60 5.87 -4.06
C ASP A 146 5.42 6.55 -3.34
N ASP A 147 4.20 6.05 -3.55
CA ASP A 147 3.07 6.44 -2.73
C ASP A 147 3.24 5.73 -1.37
N ASN A 148 3.71 6.46 -0.35
CA ASN A 148 3.72 6.00 1.04
C ASN A 148 2.29 5.79 1.60
N GLU A 149 1.33 5.56 0.73
CA GLU A 149 -0.06 5.30 1.03
C GLU A 149 -0.32 3.82 1.33
N ASP A 150 0.72 2.98 1.33
CA ASP A 150 0.66 1.61 1.85
C ASP A 150 0.44 1.55 3.36
N GLU A 151 0.62 2.67 4.08
CA GLU A 151 0.21 2.74 5.48
C GLU A 151 -1.32 2.83 5.57
N PRO A 152 -1.94 1.87 6.27
CA PRO A 152 -3.38 1.89 6.48
C PRO A 152 -3.78 3.17 7.21
N ARG A 153 -4.72 3.91 6.64
CA ARG A 153 -5.30 5.08 7.32
C ARG A 153 -6.44 4.62 8.22
N GLU A 154 -6.35 5.00 9.48
CA GLU A 154 -7.36 4.69 10.48
C GLU A 154 -8.39 5.82 10.59
N TYR A 155 -9.65 5.45 10.58
CA TYR A 155 -10.78 6.37 10.69
C TYR A 155 -11.78 5.85 11.71
N THR A 156 -12.48 6.77 12.39
CA THR A 156 -13.51 6.42 13.37
C THR A 156 -14.84 7.08 13.03
N THR A 157 -15.93 6.36 13.31
CA THR A 157 -17.28 6.89 13.11
C THR A 157 -17.66 7.95 14.14
N ASP A 158 -18.52 8.88 13.73
CA ASP A 158 -19.14 9.91 14.58
C ASP A 158 -20.20 9.31 15.54
N SER A 159 -20.89 10.20 16.27
CA SER A 159 -21.94 9.83 17.23
C SER A 159 -23.16 9.11 16.62
N LEU A 160 -23.30 9.10 15.31
CA LEU A 160 -24.37 8.45 14.57
C LEU A 160 -23.85 7.24 13.75
N GLY A 161 -22.61 6.82 13.98
CA GLY A 161 -21.99 5.72 13.25
C GLY A 161 -21.64 6.07 11.79
N ARG A 162 -21.40 7.36 11.50
CA ARG A 162 -21.09 7.86 10.18
C ARG A 162 -19.63 8.29 10.08
N LEU A 163 -19.06 8.12 8.92
CA LEU A 163 -17.70 8.50 8.60
C LEU A 163 -17.67 9.13 7.20
N GLU A 164 -16.91 10.19 7.02
CA GLU A 164 -16.59 10.78 5.73
C GLU A 164 -15.10 11.06 5.67
N PHE A 165 -14.47 10.70 4.56
CA PHE A 165 -13.09 11.03 4.28
C PHE A 165 -12.87 11.25 2.78
N HIS A 166 -11.77 11.92 2.45
CA HIS A 166 -11.45 12.36 1.11
C HIS A 166 -10.12 11.76 0.67
N LEU A 167 -10.07 11.35 -0.60
CA LEU A 167 -8.90 10.77 -1.23
C LEU A 167 -8.54 11.55 -2.48
N GLN A 168 -7.25 11.85 -2.62
CA GLN A 168 -6.72 12.33 -3.89
C GLN A 168 -6.48 11.12 -4.80
N LEU A 169 -7.34 10.94 -5.77
CA LEU A 169 -7.20 9.90 -6.78
C LEU A 169 -6.75 10.53 -8.10
N TYR A 170 -5.90 9.85 -8.82
CA TYR A 170 -5.42 10.27 -10.13
C TYR A 170 -5.84 9.32 -11.25
N MET A 171 -6.39 8.17 -10.91
CA MET A 171 -6.94 7.17 -11.82
C MET A 171 -7.99 6.33 -11.11
N GLN A 172 -8.67 5.45 -11.84
CA GLN A 172 -9.51 4.42 -11.21
C GLN A 172 -8.65 3.58 -10.25
N SER A 173 -9.07 3.49 -9.01
CA SER A 173 -8.33 2.79 -7.96
C SER A 173 -9.23 1.78 -7.26
N VAL A 174 -8.65 0.66 -6.85
CA VAL A 174 -9.29 -0.28 -5.92
C VAL A 174 -8.99 0.19 -4.52
N ILE A 175 -10.05 0.38 -3.75
CA ILE A 175 -9.99 0.82 -2.35
C ILE A 175 -10.48 -0.34 -1.50
N THR A 176 -9.64 -0.76 -0.55
CA THR A 176 -9.97 -1.80 0.41
C THR A 176 -10.27 -1.15 1.76
N VAL A 177 -11.48 -1.32 2.23
CA VAL A 177 -11.91 -0.89 3.56
C VAL A 177 -12.04 -2.11 4.46
N MET A 178 -11.38 -2.08 5.59
CA MET A 178 -11.46 -3.13 6.60
C MET A 178 -12.07 -2.58 7.89
N CYS A 179 -12.93 -3.40 8.49
CA CYS A 179 -13.52 -3.12 9.80
C CYS A 179 -13.41 -4.39 10.64
N TYR A 180 -12.93 -4.25 11.88
CA TYR A 180 -12.92 -5.36 12.82
C TYR A 180 -14.30 -5.51 13.49
N ASP A 181 -14.91 -6.68 13.33
CA ASP A 181 -16.14 -7.04 14.04
C ASP A 181 -15.77 -7.78 15.33
N PRO A 182 -15.88 -7.13 16.50
CA PRO A 182 -15.54 -7.76 17.77
C PRO A 182 -16.51 -8.89 18.16
N SER A 183 -17.73 -8.92 17.58
CA SER A 183 -18.72 -9.93 17.90
C SER A 183 -18.41 -11.29 17.28
N SER A 184 -17.85 -11.29 16.10
CA SER A 184 -17.42 -12.49 15.37
C SER A 184 -15.91 -12.74 15.42
N SER A 185 -15.14 -11.80 15.99
CA SER A 185 -13.68 -11.80 15.96
C SER A 185 -13.10 -11.89 14.53
N LYS A 186 -13.78 -11.30 13.56
CA LYS A 186 -13.41 -11.33 12.15
C LYS A 186 -13.20 -9.93 11.60
N TRP A 187 -12.30 -9.83 10.62
CA TRP A 187 -12.19 -8.67 9.78
C TRP A 187 -13.21 -8.75 8.65
N LEU A 188 -13.98 -7.69 8.49
CA LEU A 188 -14.81 -7.47 7.32
C LEU A 188 -13.99 -6.68 6.32
N THR A 189 -13.77 -7.23 5.15
CA THR A 189 -13.02 -6.60 4.07
C THR A 189 -13.93 -6.31 2.90
N ILE A 190 -13.95 -5.06 2.46
CA ILE A 190 -14.80 -4.59 1.38
C ILE A 190 -13.90 -3.91 0.36
N GLU A 191 -13.93 -4.41 -0.86
CA GLU A 191 -13.22 -3.82 -1.98
C GLU A 191 -14.21 -3.09 -2.89
N PHE A 192 -13.90 -1.86 -3.28
CA PHE A 192 -14.67 -1.12 -4.27
C PHE A 192 -13.78 -0.24 -5.14
N THR A 193 -14.28 0.08 -6.32
CA THR A 193 -13.55 0.91 -7.27
C THR A 193 -14.12 2.32 -7.29
N LEU A 194 -13.24 3.30 -7.35
CA LEU A 194 -13.59 4.71 -7.42
C LEU A 194 -12.72 5.43 -8.45
N TYR A 195 -13.34 6.30 -9.24
CA TYR A 195 -12.64 7.20 -10.14
C TYR A 195 -12.42 8.57 -9.47
N PRO A 196 -11.45 9.36 -9.94
CA PRO A 196 -11.33 10.76 -9.52
C PRO A 196 -12.65 11.54 -9.62
N LYS A 197 -12.90 12.45 -8.69
CA LYS A 197 -14.12 13.29 -8.61
C LYS A 197 -15.43 12.55 -8.31
N GLN A 198 -15.36 11.28 -7.93
CA GLN A 198 -16.57 10.52 -7.63
C GLN A 198 -16.81 10.43 -6.12
N THR A 199 -18.07 10.19 -5.78
CA THR A 199 -18.49 9.90 -4.41
C THR A 199 -19.08 8.50 -4.35
N ALA A 200 -18.68 7.74 -3.34
CA ALA A 200 -19.28 6.46 -2.99
C ALA A 200 -19.72 6.48 -1.52
N LEU A 201 -20.86 5.86 -1.23
CA LEU A 201 -21.32 5.64 0.12
C LEU A 201 -21.47 4.14 0.38
N LEU A 202 -20.79 3.66 1.41
CA LEU A 202 -20.84 2.30 1.91
C LEU A 202 -21.73 2.22 3.13
N TYR A 203 -22.79 1.44 3.05
CA TYR A 203 -23.62 1.07 4.19
C TYR A 203 -23.19 -0.30 4.72
N VAL A 204 -22.81 -0.33 5.99
CA VAL A 204 -22.39 -1.52 6.73
C VAL A 204 -23.53 -1.92 7.67
N ASP A 205 -24.27 -2.96 7.32
CA ASP A 205 -25.22 -3.59 8.25
C ASP A 205 -24.44 -4.56 9.15
N ASP A 206 -23.84 -4.01 10.18
CA ASP A 206 -23.02 -4.72 11.17
C ASP A 206 -23.85 -5.64 12.08
N VAL A 207 -25.18 -5.56 12.02
CA VAL A 207 -26.11 -6.46 12.74
C VAL A 207 -26.34 -7.75 11.95
N GLU A 208 -26.54 -7.64 10.63
CA GLU A 208 -26.87 -8.76 9.75
C GLU A 208 -25.68 -9.20 8.88
N GLY A 209 -24.55 -8.49 8.94
CA GLY A 209 -23.35 -8.77 8.15
C GLY A 209 -23.56 -8.53 6.65
N ARG A 210 -24.21 -7.41 6.29
CA ARG A 210 -24.51 -7.02 4.91
C ARG A 210 -23.88 -5.70 4.54
N PHE A 211 -23.57 -5.55 3.26
CA PHE A 211 -22.97 -4.33 2.71
C PHE A 211 -23.73 -3.89 1.48
N TYR A 212 -23.92 -2.59 1.33
CA TYR A 212 -24.48 -1.97 0.15
C TYR A 212 -23.67 -0.76 -0.22
N VAL A 213 -23.42 -0.58 -1.50
CA VAL A 213 -22.75 0.62 -2.03
C VAL A 213 -23.76 1.40 -2.87
N MET A 214 -23.75 2.72 -2.67
CA MET A 214 -24.48 3.69 -3.47
C MET A 214 -23.45 4.58 -4.20
N GLY A 215 -23.79 5.05 -5.39
CA GLY A 215 -23.00 6.01 -6.16
C GLY A 215 -22.29 5.40 -7.36
N ALA A 216 -21.25 6.08 -7.80
CA ALA A 216 -20.50 5.67 -8.97
C ALA A 216 -19.85 4.28 -8.79
N GLY A 217 -19.99 3.43 -9.80
CA GLY A 217 -19.45 2.08 -9.76
C GLY A 217 -20.19 1.11 -8.82
N ALA A 218 -21.29 1.55 -8.17
CA ALA A 218 -22.02 0.79 -7.17
C ALA A 218 -22.41 -0.61 -7.66
N ARG A 219 -22.90 -0.74 -8.90
CA ARG A 219 -23.28 -2.04 -9.46
C ARG A 219 -22.13 -3.04 -9.44
N PHE A 220 -20.98 -2.66 -9.98
CA PHE A 220 -19.81 -3.54 -10.02
C PHE A 220 -19.39 -3.96 -8.61
N THR A 221 -19.29 -3.01 -7.68
CA THR A 221 -18.94 -3.29 -6.29
C THR A 221 -19.99 -4.17 -5.59
N ASN A 222 -21.28 -3.87 -5.76
CA ASN A 222 -22.36 -4.66 -5.19
C ASN A 222 -22.38 -6.11 -5.74
N GLU A 223 -22.05 -6.29 -7.01
CA GLU A 223 -21.89 -7.62 -7.61
C GLU A 223 -20.65 -8.34 -7.03
N LEU A 224 -19.54 -7.65 -6.76
CA LEU A 224 -18.38 -8.23 -6.07
C LEU A 224 -18.73 -8.71 -4.65
N LEU A 225 -19.52 -7.91 -3.92
CA LEU A 225 -19.98 -8.23 -2.58
C LEU A 225 -21.02 -9.36 -2.55
N ALA A 226 -21.93 -9.38 -3.52
CA ALA A 226 -23.00 -10.39 -3.62
C ALA A 226 -22.47 -11.76 -4.07
N HIS A 227 -21.46 -11.77 -4.90
CA HIS A 227 -20.84 -12.98 -5.46
C HIS A 227 -19.35 -13.02 -5.09
N PRO A 228 -19.01 -13.18 -3.81
CA PRO A 228 -17.63 -13.28 -3.38
C PRO A 228 -17.02 -14.54 -4.02
N PHE A 229 -15.90 -14.33 -4.66
CA PHE A 229 -15.14 -15.42 -5.26
C PHE A 229 -14.02 -15.79 -4.29
N SER A 230 -14.23 -16.78 -3.44
CA SER A 230 -13.21 -17.21 -2.49
C SER A 230 -12.38 -18.35 -3.07
N GLY A 231 -11.08 -18.27 -2.89
CA GLY A 231 -10.13 -19.31 -3.29
C GLY A 231 -10.10 -20.56 -2.38
N ASN A 232 -11.11 -20.77 -1.51
CA ASN A 232 -11.20 -21.98 -0.69
C ASN A 232 -11.73 -23.16 -1.52
N THR A 233 -10.89 -23.69 -2.36
CA THR A 233 -11.18 -24.85 -3.20
C THR A 233 -10.56 -26.13 -2.58
N PRO A 234 -10.99 -27.34 -3.00
CA PRO A 234 -10.30 -28.57 -2.61
C PRO A 234 -8.81 -28.57 -2.99
N ILE A 235 -8.45 -27.85 -4.05
CA ILE A 235 -7.05 -27.68 -4.48
C ILE A 235 -6.26 -26.78 -3.51
N ASP A 236 -6.90 -25.79 -2.90
CA ASP A 236 -6.24 -24.95 -1.87
C ASP A 236 -5.99 -25.75 -0.57
N GLU A 237 -6.75 -26.80 -0.30
CA GLU A 237 -6.46 -27.74 0.80
C GLU A 237 -5.25 -28.62 0.48
N GLU A 238 -5.15 -29.08 -0.78
CA GLU A 238 -3.93 -29.77 -1.27
C GLU A 238 -2.70 -28.88 -1.13
N TRP A 239 -2.83 -27.61 -1.51
CA TRP A 239 -1.77 -26.62 -1.37
C TRP A 239 -1.33 -26.39 0.08
N ARG A 240 -2.29 -26.15 0.99
CA ARG A 240 -2.02 -25.97 2.41
C ARG A 240 -1.33 -27.19 3.04
N ALA A 241 -1.68 -28.37 2.58
CA ALA A 241 -1.01 -29.60 3.01
C ALA A 241 0.46 -29.67 2.55
N LEU A 242 0.79 -29.06 1.40
CA LEU A 242 2.15 -28.94 0.88
C LEU A 242 2.95 -27.85 1.62
N GLU A 243 2.32 -26.72 1.96
CA GLU A 243 2.96 -25.62 2.71
C GLU A 243 3.33 -25.99 4.14
N THR A 244 2.59 -26.91 4.77
CA THR A 244 2.88 -27.37 6.14
C THR A 244 4.07 -28.32 6.24
N THR A 245 4.69 -28.72 5.13
CA THR A 245 5.94 -29.49 5.15
C THR A 245 7.14 -28.56 5.34
N GLU A 246 8.18 -29.00 6.05
CA GLU A 246 9.38 -28.19 6.42
C GLU A 246 10.09 -27.48 5.25
N HIS A 247 9.71 -27.76 4.01
CA HIS A 247 10.31 -27.20 2.80
C HIS A 247 9.29 -26.66 1.79
N GLY A 248 8.00 -26.63 2.09
CA GLY A 248 6.95 -25.97 1.31
C GLY A 248 6.89 -26.35 -0.18
N ALA A 249 6.51 -25.38 -0.99
CA ALA A 249 6.42 -25.52 -2.46
C ALA A 249 7.73 -25.99 -3.13
N HIS A 250 8.87 -25.76 -2.49
CA HIS A 250 10.19 -26.14 -3.01
C HIS A 250 10.43 -27.67 -3.04
N THR A 251 9.69 -28.44 -2.24
CA THR A 251 9.84 -29.92 -2.24
C THR A 251 9.29 -30.59 -3.48
N ILE A 252 8.30 -29.96 -4.13
CA ILE A 252 7.66 -30.58 -5.30
C ILE A 252 8.37 -30.24 -6.63
N GLY A 253 9.28 -29.26 -6.62
CA GLY A 253 9.98 -28.77 -7.81
C GLY A 253 9.13 -27.86 -8.69
N PHE A 254 9.79 -27.00 -9.45
CA PHE A 254 9.17 -25.93 -10.23
C PHE A 254 8.10 -26.40 -11.23
N GLU A 255 8.39 -27.46 -12.00
CA GLU A 255 7.45 -27.97 -13.00
C GLU A 255 6.15 -28.49 -12.36
N ASN A 256 6.25 -29.17 -11.23
CA ASN A 256 5.09 -29.65 -10.48
C ASN A 256 4.30 -28.48 -9.86
N TYR A 257 4.99 -27.45 -9.40
CA TYR A 257 4.35 -26.24 -8.90
C TYR A 257 3.56 -25.50 -9.99
N VAL A 258 4.16 -25.31 -11.16
CA VAL A 258 3.47 -24.75 -12.34
C VAL A 258 2.24 -25.59 -12.71
N ALA A 259 2.39 -26.90 -12.80
CA ALA A 259 1.28 -27.79 -13.11
C ALA A 259 0.16 -27.73 -12.04
N PHE A 260 0.52 -27.52 -10.77
CA PHE A 260 -0.45 -27.29 -9.71
C PHE A 260 -1.20 -25.97 -9.92
N THR A 261 -0.51 -24.86 -10.15
CA THR A 261 -1.14 -23.55 -10.39
C THR A 261 -2.04 -23.55 -11.63
N GLU A 262 -1.67 -24.27 -12.68
CA GLU A 262 -2.52 -24.46 -13.86
C GLU A 262 -3.82 -25.22 -13.54
N ARG A 263 -3.75 -26.29 -12.75
CA ARG A 263 -4.95 -27.04 -12.32
C ARG A 263 -5.83 -26.15 -11.43
N ARG A 264 -5.24 -25.38 -10.51
CA ARG A 264 -5.97 -24.44 -9.65
C ARG A 264 -6.71 -23.40 -10.47
N THR A 265 -6.01 -22.75 -11.40
CA THR A 265 -6.60 -21.75 -12.30
C THR A 265 -7.74 -22.35 -13.13
N SER A 266 -7.54 -23.55 -13.70
CA SER A 266 -8.57 -24.25 -14.47
C SER A 266 -9.82 -24.55 -13.62
N TYR A 267 -9.63 -24.97 -12.37
CA TYR A 267 -10.73 -25.19 -11.44
C TYR A 267 -11.48 -23.90 -11.11
N LEU A 268 -10.75 -22.83 -10.81
CA LEU A 268 -11.33 -21.51 -10.51
C LEU A 268 -12.11 -20.96 -11.71
N MET A 269 -11.57 -21.09 -12.92
CA MET A 269 -12.26 -20.68 -14.16
C MET A 269 -13.55 -21.46 -14.37
N ALA A 270 -13.54 -22.79 -14.22
CA ALA A 270 -14.74 -23.60 -14.35
C ALA A 270 -15.81 -23.25 -13.28
N HIS A 271 -15.37 -22.95 -12.07
CA HIS A 271 -16.29 -22.48 -11.02
C HIS A 271 -16.87 -21.11 -11.38
N LEU A 272 -16.06 -20.18 -11.84
CA LEU A 272 -16.48 -18.86 -12.29
C LEU A 272 -17.52 -18.97 -13.42
N ASP A 273 -17.27 -19.81 -14.42
CA ASP A 273 -18.23 -20.06 -15.50
C ASP A 273 -19.56 -20.57 -14.97
N SER A 274 -19.56 -21.43 -13.95
CA SER A 274 -20.79 -21.92 -13.32
C SER A 274 -21.58 -20.79 -12.63
N VAL A 275 -20.88 -19.84 -11.98
CA VAL A 275 -21.50 -18.65 -11.38
C VAL A 275 -22.10 -17.74 -12.46
N ILE A 276 -21.39 -17.53 -13.56
CA ILE A 276 -21.87 -16.71 -14.69
C ILE A 276 -23.14 -17.32 -15.30
N VAL A 277 -23.17 -18.64 -15.44
CA VAL A 277 -24.37 -19.36 -15.95
C VAL A 277 -25.55 -19.23 -14.99
N ALA A 278 -25.30 -19.32 -13.67
CA ALA A 278 -26.33 -19.17 -12.65
C ALA A 278 -26.85 -17.72 -12.55
N HIS A 279 -26.00 -16.73 -12.85
CA HIS A 279 -26.29 -15.30 -12.74
C HIS A 279 -26.04 -14.56 -14.07
N PRO A 280 -26.85 -14.77 -15.11
CA PRO A 280 -26.58 -14.27 -16.46
C PRO A 280 -26.64 -12.74 -16.57
N GLN A 281 -27.18 -12.04 -15.55
CA GLN A 281 -27.29 -10.59 -15.52
C GLN A 281 -26.04 -9.89 -14.92
N LEU A 282 -25.06 -10.65 -14.42
CA LEU A 282 -23.82 -10.08 -13.95
C LEU A 282 -23.19 -9.20 -15.03
N SER A 283 -22.69 -8.03 -14.63
CA SER A 283 -22.10 -7.05 -15.53
C SER A 283 -20.90 -7.63 -16.27
N ARG A 284 -20.63 -7.10 -17.47
CA ARG A 284 -19.42 -7.43 -18.22
C ARG A 284 -18.18 -7.13 -17.41
N ARG A 285 -18.14 -5.99 -16.72
CA ARG A 285 -17.01 -5.59 -15.86
C ARG A 285 -16.74 -6.62 -14.77
N TRP A 286 -17.77 -7.15 -14.11
CA TRP A 286 -17.60 -8.20 -13.10
C TRP A 286 -17.01 -9.48 -13.71
N LYS A 287 -17.53 -9.92 -14.86
CA LYS A 287 -17.06 -11.12 -15.58
C LYS A 287 -15.59 -10.95 -15.99
N ASP A 288 -15.28 -9.86 -16.67
CA ASP A 288 -13.92 -9.57 -17.15
C ASP A 288 -12.94 -9.50 -15.96
N TYR A 289 -13.30 -8.78 -14.89
CA TYR A 289 -12.46 -8.67 -13.69
C TYR A 289 -12.17 -10.03 -13.05
N ARG A 290 -13.18 -10.85 -12.85
CA ARG A 290 -13.02 -12.16 -12.22
C ARG A 290 -12.24 -13.15 -13.10
N HIS A 291 -12.46 -13.15 -14.40
CA HIS A 291 -11.68 -13.95 -15.34
C HIS A 291 -10.21 -13.56 -15.32
N GLU A 292 -9.92 -12.28 -15.43
CA GLU A 292 -8.55 -11.81 -15.43
C GLU A 292 -7.87 -12.00 -14.07
N LEU A 293 -8.58 -11.80 -12.96
CA LEU A 293 -8.04 -12.07 -11.63
C LEU A 293 -7.62 -13.54 -11.47
N CYS A 294 -8.41 -14.49 -11.96
CA CYS A 294 -8.02 -15.91 -11.96
C CYS A 294 -6.79 -16.18 -12.83
N ARG A 295 -6.71 -15.54 -14.01
CA ARG A 295 -5.62 -15.72 -14.96
C ARG A 295 -4.31 -15.12 -14.45
N TYR A 296 -4.36 -13.88 -13.98
CA TYR A 296 -3.18 -13.20 -13.44
C TYR A 296 -2.77 -13.74 -12.07
N GLY A 297 -3.70 -14.29 -11.28
CA GLY A 297 -3.40 -14.98 -10.03
C GLY A 297 -2.41 -16.11 -10.24
N GLN A 298 -2.53 -16.90 -11.31
CA GLN A 298 -1.55 -17.93 -11.64
C GLN A 298 -0.15 -17.33 -11.88
N ALA A 299 -0.08 -16.24 -12.66
CA ALA A 299 1.19 -15.57 -12.90
C ALA A 299 1.80 -15.04 -11.61
N PHE A 300 0.98 -14.44 -10.75
CA PHE A 300 1.40 -13.94 -9.45
C PHE A 300 1.98 -15.07 -8.58
N ASP A 301 1.26 -16.18 -8.42
CA ASP A 301 1.71 -17.33 -7.64
C ASP A 301 3.07 -17.84 -8.14
N VAL A 302 3.23 -18.02 -9.45
CA VAL A 302 4.46 -18.52 -10.05
C VAL A 302 5.61 -17.52 -9.91
N PHE A 303 5.35 -16.23 -10.10
CA PHE A 303 6.39 -15.21 -10.11
C PHE A 303 6.78 -14.74 -8.71
N CYS A 304 5.85 -14.65 -7.76
CA CYS A 304 6.13 -14.18 -6.41
C CYS A 304 6.61 -15.29 -5.49
N ASP A 305 5.86 -16.39 -5.41
CA ASP A 305 6.16 -17.42 -4.41
C ASP A 305 7.39 -18.23 -4.77
N TYR A 306 7.59 -18.45 -6.06
CA TYR A 306 8.70 -19.27 -6.51
C TYR A 306 10.00 -18.48 -6.75
N SER A 307 9.91 -17.23 -7.25
CA SER A 307 11.09 -16.42 -7.59
C SER A 307 11.82 -15.86 -6.37
N ASN A 308 11.12 -15.59 -5.27
CA ASN A 308 11.74 -15.08 -4.03
C ASN A 308 12.77 -16.04 -3.40
N ASN A 309 12.80 -17.29 -3.85
CA ASN A 309 13.61 -18.34 -3.25
C ASN A 309 14.63 -19.00 -4.20
N LEU A 310 14.75 -18.51 -5.43
CA LEU A 310 15.64 -19.14 -6.41
C LEU A 310 16.54 -18.11 -7.09
N SER A 311 17.86 -18.35 -7.05
CA SER A 311 18.82 -17.82 -8.00
C SER A 311 18.54 -18.44 -9.38
N LEU A 312 17.47 -18.04 -10.05
CA LEU A 312 17.02 -18.65 -11.28
C LEU A 312 17.74 -18.10 -12.50
N SER A 313 18.45 -18.98 -13.17
CA SER A 313 18.43 -18.96 -14.64
C SER A 313 16.98 -19.27 -15.04
N LEU A 314 16.25 -18.26 -15.53
CA LEU A 314 14.86 -18.34 -15.93
C LEU A 314 14.65 -19.52 -16.87
N SER A 315 13.84 -20.46 -16.42
CA SER A 315 13.48 -21.58 -17.29
C SER A 315 12.58 -21.08 -18.42
N ARG A 316 12.66 -21.73 -19.57
CA ARG A 316 11.78 -21.43 -20.70
C ARG A 316 10.31 -21.52 -20.32
N THR A 317 9.94 -22.44 -19.44
CA THR A 317 8.59 -22.61 -18.88
C THR A 317 8.08 -21.34 -18.19
N PHE A 318 8.95 -20.65 -17.47
CA PHE A 318 8.61 -19.37 -16.82
C PHE A 318 8.28 -18.29 -17.86
N MET A 319 9.08 -18.19 -18.93
CA MET A 319 8.82 -17.27 -20.04
C MET A 319 7.54 -17.63 -20.79
N ASP A 320 7.31 -18.92 -21.03
CA ASP A 320 6.11 -19.42 -21.72
C ASP A 320 4.82 -19.08 -20.95
N ILE A 321 4.85 -19.08 -19.60
CA ILE A 321 3.72 -18.62 -18.76
C ILE A 321 3.51 -17.12 -18.94
N ALA A 322 4.57 -16.32 -18.86
CA ALA A 322 4.49 -14.89 -19.04
C ALA A 322 3.93 -14.51 -20.43
N GLU A 323 4.26 -15.28 -21.48
CA GLU A 323 3.79 -15.04 -22.85
C GLU A 323 2.30 -15.33 -23.09
N LYS A 324 1.67 -16.13 -22.21
CA LYS A 324 0.24 -16.46 -22.31
C LYS A 324 -0.69 -15.32 -21.85
N HIS A 325 -0.19 -14.28 -21.19
CA HIS A 325 -1.01 -13.21 -20.64
C HIS A 325 -1.23 -12.06 -21.61
N ASP A 326 -2.43 -11.48 -21.57
CA ASP A 326 -2.77 -10.27 -22.32
C ASP A 326 -2.35 -9.03 -21.54
N TRP A 327 -1.14 -8.52 -21.83
CA TRP A 327 -0.59 -7.33 -21.19
C TRP A 327 -1.25 -6.02 -21.64
N PHE A 328 -2.17 -6.08 -22.60
CA PHE A 328 -2.97 -4.95 -23.05
C PHE A 328 -4.28 -4.78 -22.27
N HIS A 329 -4.60 -5.74 -21.41
CA HIS A 329 -5.88 -5.72 -20.73
C HIS A 329 -6.05 -4.47 -19.87
N PRO A 330 -7.21 -3.76 -19.96
CA PRO A 330 -7.43 -2.48 -19.25
C PRO A 330 -7.47 -2.61 -17.73
N LEU A 331 -7.60 -3.81 -17.20
CA LEU A 331 -7.55 -4.07 -15.75
C LEU A 331 -6.14 -4.04 -15.16
N VAL A 332 -5.10 -4.14 -15.97
CA VAL A 332 -3.71 -4.13 -15.49
C VAL A 332 -3.40 -2.88 -14.65
N PRO A 333 -3.79 -1.66 -15.06
CA PRO A 333 -3.56 -0.47 -14.24
C PRO A 333 -4.44 -0.39 -12.99
N ILE A 334 -5.59 -1.07 -12.96
CA ILE A 334 -6.58 -0.95 -11.88
C ILE A 334 -6.17 -1.76 -10.66
N ASN A 335 -5.58 -2.94 -10.87
CA ASN A 335 -5.10 -3.80 -9.78
C ASN A 335 -3.62 -4.10 -9.97
N CYS A 336 -2.79 -3.12 -9.60
CA CYS A 336 -1.37 -3.14 -9.87
C CYS A 336 -0.62 -4.28 -9.16
N SER A 337 -1.05 -4.67 -7.95
CA SER A 337 -0.38 -5.75 -7.22
C SER A 337 -0.56 -7.10 -7.91
N ALA A 338 -1.77 -7.39 -8.42
CA ALA A 338 -2.04 -8.67 -9.10
C ALA A 338 -1.59 -8.69 -10.56
N PHE A 339 -1.60 -7.53 -11.25
CA PHE A 339 -1.39 -7.46 -12.69
C PHE A 339 -0.05 -6.83 -13.09
N ALA A 340 0.51 -5.94 -12.28
CA ALA A 340 1.77 -5.25 -12.61
C ALA A 340 3.00 -6.11 -12.35
N LEU A 341 2.98 -6.90 -11.27
CA LEU A 341 4.13 -7.71 -10.87
C LEU A 341 4.58 -8.70 -11.95
N PRO A 342 3.69 -9.45 -12.63
CA PRO A 342 4.10 -10.33 -13.72
C PRO A 342 4.81 -9.61 -14.87
N VAL A 343 4.40 -8.37 -15.20
CA VAL A 343 5.09 -7.57 -16.23
C VAL A 343 6.44 -7.10 -15.74
N PHE A 344 6.53 -6.63 -14.52
CA PHE A 344 7.80 -6.25 -13.89
C PHE A 344 8.79 -7.44 -13.91
N MET A 345 8.33 -8.61 -13.50
CA MET A 345 9.14 -9.82 -13.52
C MET A 345 9.57 -10.19 -14.94
N ARG A 346 8.68 -10.11 -15.94
CA ARG A 346 9.04 -10.37 -17.33
C ARG A 346 10.13 -9.41 -17.82
N VAL A 347 9.99 -8.11 -17.56
CA VAL A 347 11.02 -7.14 -17.94
C VAL A 347 12.34 -7.43 -17.23
N SER A 348 12.28 -7.73 -15.95
CA SER A 348 13.45 -8.12 -15.14
C SER A 348 14.08 -9.43 -15.63
N CYS A 349 13.30 -10.31 -16.26
CA CYS A 349 13.74 -11.59 -16.82
C CYS A 349 14.37 -11.47 -18.20
N VAL A 350 13.85 -10.59 -19.03
CA VAL A 350 14.39 -10.32 -20.39
C VAL A 350 15.69 -9.52 -20.28
N MET A 351 15.79 -8.68 -19.27
CA MET A 351 17.04 -7.98 -18.96
C MET A 351 17.85 -8.82 -17.96
N PRO A 352 19.11 -9.12 -18.27
CA PRO A 352 20.00 -9.63 -17.22
C PRO A 352 19.96 -8.60 -16.10
N ILE A 353 19.42 -9.01 -14.94
CA ILE A 353 19.63 -8.26 -13.72
C ILE A 353 21.15 -8.17 -13.62
N PRO A 354 21.77 -6.99 -13.72
CA PRO A 354 23.20 -6.91 -13.50
C PRO A 354 23.43 -7.59 -12.17
N GLU A 355 24.31 -8.60 -12.15
CA GLU A 355 24.68 -9.23 -10.90
C GLU A 355 24.93 -8.10 -9.93
N ARG A 356 23.98 -7.93 -8.99
CA ARG A 356 23.97 -6.93 -7.93
C ARG A 356 24.51 -5.56 -8.39
N TYR A 357 23.70 -4.79 -9.14
CA TYR A 357 23.93 -3.37 -9.41
C TYR A 357 25.37 -2.95 -9.84
N ALA A 358 26.19 -3.92 -10.29
CA ALA A 358 27.48 -3.62 -10.85
C ALA A 358 27.27 -2.69 -12.04
N TYR A 359 27.83 -1.49 -11.94
CA TYR A 359 27.79 -0.47 -12.98
C TYR A 359 28.38 -1.04 -14.27
N GLN A 360 27.52 -1.66 -15.09
CA GLN A 360 27.90 -2.00 -16.45
C GLN A 360 28.05 -0.69 -17.23
N SER A 361 28.95 -0.65 -18.19
CA SER A 361 29.16 0.51 -19.07
C SER A 361 27.84 0.84 -19.77
N GLY A 362 27.24 2.00 -19.46
CA GLY A 362 26.00 2.47 -20.05
C GLY A 362 25.04 3.09 -19.01
N ASP A 363 23.81 3.36 -19.45
CA ASP A 363 22.71 3.82 -18.59
C ASP A 363 21.73 2.66 -18.34
N PRO A 364 21.77 2.01 -17.16
CA PRO A 364 20.89 0.88 -16.85
C PRO A 364 19.40 1.24 -16.84
N LEU A 365 19.05 2.48 -16.49
CA LEU A 365 17.67 2.97 -16.58
C LEU A 365 17.21 2.99 -18.04
N ARG A 366 18.02 3.54 -18.94
CA ARG A 366 17.72 3.56 -20.38
C ARG A 366 17.54 2.14 -20.92
N GLN A 367 18.40 1.21 -20.56
CA GLN A 367 18.29 -0.19 -20.99
C GLN A 367 16.98 -0.84 -20.54
N ARG A 368 16.52 -0.57 -19.31
CA ARG A 368 15.21 -1.06 -18.82
C ARG A 368 14.05 -0.44 -19.58
N LEU A 369 14.12 0.86 -19.85
CA LEU A 369 13.10 1.56 -20.63
C LEU A 369 13.00 1.05 -22.06
N ASP A 370 14.14 0.82 -22.71
CA ASP A 370 14.20 0.27 -24.07
C ASP A 370 13.68 -1.19 -24.10
N ALA A 371 13.86 -1.97 -23.03
CA ALA A 371 13.32 -3.32 -22.93
C ALA A 371 11.78 -3.36 -22.90
N LEU A 372 11.11 -2.29 -22.45
CA LEU A 372 9.65 -2.19 -22.56
C LEU A 372 9.15 -2.28 -23.99
N ASP A 373 9.96 -1.91 -24.98
CA ASP A 373 9.63 -2.01 -26.41
C ASP A 373 9.60 -3.46 -26.91
N SER A 374 10.26 -4.38 -26.20
CA SER A 374 10.24 -5.81 -26.53
C SER A 374 8.97 -6.53 -26.03
N ILE A 375 8.16 -5.85 -25.22
CA ILE A 375 6.94 -6.38 -24.62
C ILE A 375 5.74 -5.73 -25.30
N ALA A 376 4.76 -6.54 -25.69
CA ALA A 376 3.51 -6.05 -26.24
C ALA A 376 2.65 -5.43 -25.13
N LEU A 377 2.93 -4.17 -24.76
CA LEU A 377 2.17 -3.38 -23.81
C LEU A 377 1.24 -2.39 -24.52
N SER A 378 0.09 -2.10 -23.91
CA SER A 378 -0.68 -0.92 -24.32
C SER A 378 0.14 0.36 -24.11
N PRO A 379 -0.09 1.43 -24.89
CA PRO A 379 0.62 2.69 -24.67
C PRO A 379 0.52 3.21 -23.24
N VAL A 380 -0.65 3.04 -22.60
CA VAL A 380 -0.91 3.44 -21.22
C VAL A 380 -0.07 2.61 -20.25
N ASN A 381 -0.08 1.29 -20.38
CA ASN A 381 0.69 0.42 -19.48
C ASN A 381 2.19 0.66 -19.66
N ARG A 382 2.65 0.86 -20.90
CA ARG A 382 4.05 1.20 -21.18
C ARG A 382 4.48 2.48 -20.47
N GLU A 383 3.64 3.52 -20.52
CA GLU A 383 3.92 4.80 -19.85
C GLU A 383 3.92 4.66 -18.33
N LEU A 384 3.00 3.86 -17.76
CA LEU A 384 2.98 3.58 -16.32
C LEU A 384 4.25 2.85 -15.86
N TYR A 385 4.68 1.81 -16.59
CA TYR A 385 5.92 1.11 -16.25
C TYR A 385 7.16 1.97 -16.42
N ALA A 386 7.21 2.80 -17.47
CA ALA A 386 8.29 3.75 -17.62
C ALA A 386 8.34 4.73 -16.44
N THR A 387 7.18 5.24 -16.02
CA THR A 387 7.06 6.12 -14.84
C THR A 387 7.57 5.42 -13.58
N GLN A 388 7.14 4.18 -13.34
CA GLN A 388 7.58 3.39 -12.20
C GLN A 388 9.10 3.20 -12.20
N TYR A 389 9.71 2.92 -13.36
CA TYR A 389 11.17 2.78 -13.44
C TYR A 389 11.91 4.06 -13.11
N PHE A 390 11.41 5.23 -13.51
CA PHE A 390 12.01 6.49 -13.11
C PHE A 390 11.89 6.74 -11.60
N LEU A 391 10.74 6.44 -11.02
CA LEU A 391 10.50 6.60 -9.58
C LEU A 391 11.35 5.60 -8.77
N GLU A 392 11.37 4.33 -9.16
CA GLU A 392 12.23 3.31 -8.53
C GLU A 392 13.71 3.65 -8.65
N TRP A 393 14.14 4.21 -9.77
CA TRP A 393 15.52 4.66 -9.94
C TRP A 393 15.90 5.71 -8.90
N ILE A 394 15.03 6.69 -8.70
CA ILE A 394 15.25 7.73 -7.70
C ILE A 394 15.25 7.12 -6.29
N ASP A 395 14.28 6.27 -5.96
CA ASP A 395 14.11 5.69 -4.62
C ASP A 395 15.15 4.62 -4.29
N ALA A 396 15.29 3.63 -5.16
CA ALA A 396 16.17 2.48 -4.90
C ALA A 396 17.64 2.89 -4.88
N LEU A 397 18.06 3.72 -5.82
CA LEU A 397 19.43 4.23 -5.86
C LEU A 397 19.61 5.46 -4.99
N SER A 398 18.51 6.05 -4.47
CA SER A 398 18.52 7.31 -3.73
C SER A 398 19.38 8.36 -4.43
N SER A 399 19.17 8.51 -5.73
CA SER A 399 19.95 9.39 -6.58
C SER A 399 19.04 10.19 -7.49
N PRO A 400 19.23 11.50 -7.59
CA PRO A 400 18.51 12.31 -8.56
C PRO A 400 18.80 11.85 -9.98
N LEU A 401 17.85 12.09 -10.87
CA LEU A 401 18.05 11.84 -12.30
C LEU A 401 19.16 12.73 -12.84
N SER A 402 20.06 12.15 -13.61
CA SER A 402 21.10 12.88 -14.32
C SER A 402 20.51 13.78 -15.42
N ALA A 403 21.28 14.75 -15.91
CA ALA A 403 20.86 15.63 -17.01
C ALA A 403 20.46 14.83 -18.26
N SER A 404 21.18 13.76 -18.60
CA SER A 404 20.85 12.90 -19.74
C SER A 404 19.56 12.10 -19.50
N GLN A 405 19.30 11.64 -18.28
CA GLN A 405 18.06 10.96 -17.92
C GLN A 405 16.85 11.91 -18.00
N MET A 406 17.01 13.14 -17.56
CA MET A 406 15.98 14.18 -17.69
C MET A 406 15.72 14.56 -19.16
N GLU A 407 16.74 14.52 -20.03
CA GLU A 407 16.60 14.81 -21.46
C GLU A 407 15.77 13.75 -22.20
N TYR A 408 15.93 12.47 -21.88
CA TYR A 408 15.15 11.42 -22.53
C TYR A 408 13.83 11.05 -21.83
N LEU A 409 13.58 11.51 -20.61
CA LEU A 409 12.33 11.27 -19.87
C LEU A 409 11.06 11.51 -20.73
N PRO A 410 10.93 12.61 -21.50
CA PRO A 410 9.74 12.86 -22.33
C PRO A 410 9.58 11.90 -23.53
N GLN A 411 10.55 11.05 -23.80
CA GLN A 411 10.43 10.02 -24.84
C GLN A 411 9.61 8.81 -24.37
N PHE A 412 9.52 8.61 -23.07
CA PHE A 412 8.84 7.46 -22.43
C PHE A 412 7.59 7.85 -21.66
N VAL A 413 7.53 9.07 -21.12
CA VAL A 413 6.44 9.57 -20.31
C VAL A 413 5.90 10.84 -20.94
N HIS A 414 4.61 10.84 -21.34
CA HIS A 414 3.96 11.91 -22.09
C HIS A 414 2.89 12.64 -21.26
N SER A 415 2.30 11.94 -20.28
CA SER A 415 1.29 12.51 -19.39
C SER A 415 1.88 13.64 -18.55
N PRO A 416 1.33 14.87 -18.60
CA PRO A 416 1.79 15.98 -17.78
C PRO A 416 1.75 15.67 -16.28
N TYR A 417 0.77 14.87 -15.85
CA TYR A 417 0.64 14.43 -14.47
C TYR A 417 1.83 13.56 -14.05
N LEU A 418 2.14 12.52 -14.82
CA LEU A 418 3.23 11.60 -14.53
C LEU A 418 4.60 12.28 -14.60
N LEU A 419 4.80 13.16 -15.60
CA LEU A 419 6.01 13.99 -15.68
C LEU A 419 6.20 14.86 -14.44
N LYS A 420 5.14 15.55 -14.01
CA LYS A 420 5.17 16.39 -12.80
C LYS A 420 5.50 15.57 -11.56
N ARG A 421 4.97 14.35 -11.46
CA ARG A 421 5.23 13.42 -10.35
C ARG A 421 6.72 13.06 -10.27
N ILE A 422 7.31 12.61 -11.38
CA ILE A 422 8.74 12.28 -11.47
C ILE A 422 9.59 13.51 -11.14
N GLN A 423 9.26 14.67 -11.71
CA GLN A 423 10.00 15.91 -11.48
C GLN A 423 9.94 16.35 -10.00
N LYS A 424 8.77 16.23 -9.36
CA LYS A 424 8.61 16.53 -7.93
C LYS A 424 9.53 15.64 -7.10
N LYS A 425 9.46 14.33 -7.32
CA LYS A 425 10.30 13.35 -6.61
C LYS A 425 11.78 13.64 -6.80
N ASN A 426 12.18 13.92 -8.04
CA ASN A 426 13.57 14.27 -8.36
C ASN A 426 14.04 15.54 -7.65
N MET A 427 13.20 16.58 -7.58
CA MET A 427 13.53 17.80 -6.84
C MET A 427 13.67 17.57 -5.33
N GLU A 428 12.83 16.72 -4.75
CA GLU A 428 12.92 16.33 -3.34
C GLU A 428 14.27 15.68 -3.05
N PHE A 429 14.71 14.74 -3.89
CA PHE A 429 16.01 14.10 -3.72
C PHE A 429 17.18 15.07 -3.96
N ILE A 430 17.10 16.02 -4.88
CA ILE A 430 18.11 17.07 -5.02
C ILE A 430 18.24 17.87 -3.72
N ALA A 431 17.11 18.24 -3.10
CA ALA A 431 17.12 18.95 -1.83
C ALA A 431 17.76 18.11 -0.71
N TYR A 432 17.51 16.79 -0.67
CA TYR A 432 18.17 15.87 0.27
C TYR A 432 19.68 15.80 0.05
N VAL A 433 20.14 15.73 -1.22
CA VAL A 433 21.59 15.77 -1.55
C VAL A 433 22.24 17.04 -1.01
N GLU A 434 21.61 18.18 -1.25
CA GLU A 434 22.13 19.48 -0.80
C GLU A 434 22.18 19.56 0.73
N ALA A 435 21.12 19.09 1.42
CA ALA A 435 21.08 19.05 2.88
C ALA A 435 22.16 18.11 3.46
N ALA A 436 22.32 16.93 2.87
CA ALA A 436 23.33 15.95 3.29
C ALA A 436 24.76 16.50 3.10
N ARG A 437 25.04 17.17 1.99
CA ARG A 437 26.34 17.84 1.76
C ARG A 437 26.60 18.93 2.79
N ALA A 438 25.61 19.77 3.10
CA ALA A 438 25.71 20.81 4.11
C ALA A 438 25.92 20.25 5.54
N SER A 439 25.37 19.06 5.81
CA SER A 439 25.54 18.36 7.09
C SER A 439 26.95 17.75 7.24
N ARG A 440 27.54 17.28 6.14
CA ARG A 440 28.91 16.70 6.13
C ARG A 440 29.97 17.66 6.61
N ASP A 441 29.82 18.96 6.31
CA ASP A 441 30.81 19.99 6.65
C ASP A 441 30.82 20.36 8.14
N LYS A 442 29.89 19.80 8.95
CA LYS A 442 29.88 20.01 10.40
C LYS A 442 30.86 19.04 11.06
N SER A 443 31.95 19.57 11.60
CA SER A 443 32.87 18.75 12.39
C SER A 443 32.18 18.22 13.66
N PRO A 444 32.38 16.92 14.01
CA PRO A 444 31.88 16.35 15.25
C PRO A 444 32.40 17.13 16.47
N LEU A 445 31.57 17.22 17.52
CA LEU A 445 31.99 17.82 18.77
C LEU A 445 33.16 17.03 19.40
N ALA A 446 34.19 17.68 19.88
CA ALA A 446 35.33 17.01 20.50
C ALA A 446 34.87 16.16 21.69
N GLY A 447 35.34 14.91 21.74
CA GLY A 447 34.99 13.94 22.79
C GLY A 447 33.69 13.14 22.54
N THR A 448 32.97 13.39 21.45
CA THR A 448 31.86 12.54 21.03
C THR A 448 32.36 11.25 20.37
N PRO A 449 31.57 10.13 20.36
CA PRO A 449 31.94 8.94 19.62
C PRO A 449 32.23 9.19 18.14
N ALA A 450 31.51 10.10 17.49
CA ALA A 450 31.72 10.43 16.09
C ALA A 450 33.11 11.10 15.85
N SER A 451 33.67 11.81 16.84
CA SER A 451 35.00 12.36 16.76
C SER A 451 36.10 11.31 16.90
N LEU A 452 35.78 10.11 17.34
CA LEU A 452 36.67 8.96 17.47
C LEU A 452 36.69 8.05 16.24
N ARG A 453 35.96 8.42 15.17
CA ARG A 453 35.92 7.65 13.93
C ARG A 453 37.31 7.47 13.35
N VAL A 454 37.69 6.23 13.09
CA VAL A 454 38.95 5.90 12.40
C VAL A 454 38.88 6.40 10.96
N ALA A 455 39.94 7.11 10.51
CA ALA A 455 39.99 7.60 9.13
C ALA A 455 40.17 6.44 8.14
N GLU A 456 39.56 6.52 6.97
CA GLU A 456 39.69 5.49 5.93
C GLU A 456 41.15 5.28 5.48
N SER A 457 41.96 6.32 5.54
CA SER A 457 43.39 6.21 5.29
C SER A 457 44.15 5.33 6.29
N GLU A 458 43.62 5.12 7.51
CA GLU A 458 44.19 4.20 8.50
C GLU A 458 43.81 2.75 8.24
N LEU A 459 42.79 2.54 7.45
CA LEU A 459 42.33 1.21 7.00
C LEU A 459 42.96 0.81 5.66
N GLU A 460 43.70 1.74 5.01
CA GLU A 460 44.30 1.48 3.71
C GLU A 460 45.32 0.33 3.78
N GLY A 461 45.17 -0.61 2.87
CA GLY A 461 46.02 -1.82 2.82
C GLY A 461 45.60 -2.98 3.70
N LEU A 462 44.63 -2.79 4.60
CA LEU A 462 44.03 -3.92 5.34
C LEU A 462 43.13 -4.73 4.41
N THR A 463 43.27 -6.07 4.48
CA THR A 463 42.51 -7.01 3.63
C THR A 463 41.81 -8.10 4.45
N ASP A 464 42.13 -8.22 5.73
CA ASP A 464 41.47 -9.17 6.64
C ASP A 464 40.31 -8.46 7.36
N GLY A 465 39.09 -9.04 7.24
CA GLY A 465 37.89 -8.43 7.78
C GLY A 465 37.90 -8.30 9.30
N ARG A 466 38.59 -9.17 10.02
CA ARG A 466 38.77 -9.08 11.46
C ARG A 466 39.66 -7.88 11.81
N GLU A 467 40.79 -7.74 11.14
CA GLU A 467 41.73 -6.64 11.37
C GLU A 467 41.06 -5.30 11.09
N ILE A 468 40.30 -5.20 9.99
CA ILE A 468 39.49 -4.02 9.64
C ILE A 468 38.51 -3.69 10.76
N PHE A 469 37.73 -4.68 11.19
CA PHE A 469 36.72 -4.48 12.23
C PHE A 469 37.33 -4.10 13.57
N GLU A 470 38.39 -4.80 14.02
CA GLU A 470 39.07 -4.51 15.28
C GLU A 470 39.68 -3.10 15.28
N CYS A 471 40.23 -2.65 14.16
CA CYS A 471 40.72 -1.28 14.00
C CYS A 471 39.56 -0.27 14.18
N ILE A 472 38.44 -0.48 13.51
CA ILE A 472 37.27 0.42 13.53
C ILE A 472 36.67 0.51 14.94
N ILE A 473 36.52 -0.60 15.67
CA ILE A 473 35.85 -0.60 16.99
C ILE A 473 36.77 -0.26 18.16
N ALA A 474 38.10 -0.28 17.98
CA ALA A 474 39.05 -0.06 19.06
C ALA A 474 38.81 1.25 19.84
N PRO A 475 38.49 2.40 19.20
CA PRO A 475 38.18 3.65 19.89
C PRO A 475 36.90 3.62 20.73
N PHE A 476 36.02 2.64 20.51
CA PHE A 476 34.71 2.54 21.16
C PHE A 476 34.71 1.57 22.37
N ARG A 477 35.86 1.09 22.78
CA ARG A 477 35.98 0.28 24.01
C ARG A 477 35.35 0.99 25.21
N GLY A 478 34.61 0.24 26.03
CA GLY A 478 33.82 0.79 27.13
C GLY A 478 32.38 1.18 26.74
N ARG A 479 32.02 1.09 25.46
CA ARG A 479 30.67 1.35 24.94
C ARG A 479 30.09 0.10 24.31
N ILE A 480 28.78 0.00 24.27
CA ILE A 480 28.06 -0.97 23.43
C ILE A 480 28.17 -0.52 21.98
N VAL A 481 28.40 -1.44 21.06
CA VAL A 481 28.39 -1.15 19.62
C VAL A 481 27.27 -1.94 18.96
N TYR A 482 26.32 -1.21 18.40
CA TYR A 482 25.24 -1.79 17.59
C TYR A 482 25.58 -1.56 16.12
N VAL A 483 25.85 -2.65 15.42
CA VAL A 483 26.29 -2.66 14.02
C VAL A 483 25.09 -2.88 13.12
N ASP A 484 24.98 -2.08 12.07
CA ASP A 484 24.02 -2.21 10.98
C ASP A 484 24.79 -2.34 9.65
N VAL A 485 24.65 -3.47 8.98
CA VAL A 485 25.20 -3.70 7.64
C VAL A 485 24.06 -3.61 6.64
N TRP A 486 24.15 -2.63 5.75
CA TRP A 486 23.07 -2.23 4.88
C TRP A 486 23.54 -1.75 3.50
N GLY A 487 22.61 -1.43 2.60
CA GLY A 487 22.89 -0.79 1.31
C GLY A 487 21.77 0.16 0.90
N THR A 488 22.09 1.19 0.13
CA THR A 488 21.09 2.16 -0.36
C THR A 488 20.06 1.54 -1.30
N TRP A 489 20.37 0.41 -1.87
CA TRP A 489 19.53 -0.42 -2.72
C TRP A 489 18.61 -1.39 -1.92
N CYS A 490 18.85 -1.53 -0.62
CA CYS A 490 18.15 -2.50 0.23
C CYS A 490 16.83 -1.93 0.78
N GLY A 491 15.71 -2.26 0.17
CA GLY A 491 14.37 -1.86 0.64
C GLY A 491 14.05 -2.29 2.07
N PRO A 492 14.28 -3.56 2.49
CA PRO A 492 14.12 -3.96 3.88
C PRO A 492 14.97 -3.18 4.88
N CYS A 493 16.20 -2.79 4.50
CA CYS A 493 17.06 -1.94 5.34
C CYS A 493 16.43 -0.56 5.58
N LYS A 494 15.94 0.06 4.51
CA LYS A 494 15.27 1.36 4.57
C LYS A 494 14.06 1.33 5.50
N ARG A 495 13.22 0.29 5.44
CA ARG A 495 12.09 0.11 6.37
C ARG A 495 12.55 0.01 7.84
N GLN A 496 13.66 -0.64 8.13
CA GLN A 496 14.19 -0.70 9.49
C GLN A 496 14.74 0.65 9.97
N MET A 497 15.27 1.45 9.08
CA MET A 497 15.81 2.78 9.41
C MET A 497 14.73 3.76 9.89
N GLU A 498 13.48 3.58 9.50
CA GLU A 498 12.34 4.39 9.98
C GLU A 498 12.14 4.27 11.50
N TYR A 499 12.52 3.15 12.10
CA TYR A 499 12.45 2.92 13.55
C TYR A 499 13.66 3.46 14.33
N VAL A 500 14.76 3.83 13.64
CA VAL A 500 16.00 4.28 14.30
C VAL A 500 15.82 5.51 15.18
N PRO A 501 15.03 6.54 14.83
CA PRO A 501 14.77 7.66 15.72
C PRO A 501 14.22 7.24 17.09
N ALA A 502 13.23 6.33 17.10
CA ALA A 502 12.64 5.80 18.34
C ALA A 502 13.64 4.98 19.16
N VAL A 503 14.48 4.19 18.49
CA VAL A 503 15.58 3.44 19.16
C VAL A 503 16.57 4.39 19.81
N LYS A 504 16.99 5.45 19.12
CA LYS A 504 17.91 6.46 19.64
C LYS A 504 17.35 7.20 20.85
N GLU A 505 16.06 7.55 20.81
CA GLU A 505 15.37 8.17 21.93
C GLU A 505 15.32 7.23 23.13
N ALA A 506 14.91 5.99 22.94
CA ALA A 506 14.76 4.99 23.99
C ALA A 506 16.08 4.56 24.65
N LEU A 507 17.20 4.68 23.95
CA LEU A 507 18.55 4.32 24.42
C LEU A 507 19.47 5.54 24.62
N ALA A 508 18.93 6.75 24.68
CA ALA A 508 19.69 8.00 24.77
C ALA A 508 20.58 8.10 26.03
N ASP A 509 20.19 7.44 27.13
CA ASP A 509 20.92 7.40 28.40
C ASP A 509 22.02 6.31 28.44
N LYS A 510 22.12 5.45 27.40
CA LYS A 510 23.06 4.34 27.35
C LYS A 510 24.36 4.70 26.62
N PRO A 511 25.49 4.14 27.04
CA PRO A 511 26.77 4.32 26.35
C PRO A 511 26.83 3.46 25.08
N ILE A 512 26.02 3.79 24.07
CA ILE A 512 25.89 3.05 22.82
C ILE A 512 26.44 3.84 21.63
N VAL A 513 27.06 3.14 20.72
CA VAL A 513 27.50 3.62 19.39
C VAL A 513 26.73 2.84 18.34
N TYR A 514 26.16 3.54 17.38
CA TYR A 514 25.54 2.99 16.18
C TYR A 514 26.57 3.03 15.05
N LEU A 515 26.99 1.85 14.61
CA LEU A 515 28.02 1.69 13.58
C LEU A 515 27.39 1.15 12.30
N TYR A 516 27.41 1.94 11.25
CA TYR A 516 26.79 1.65 9.96
C TYR A 516 27.85 1.34 8.91
N PHE A 517 27.72 0.17 8.29
CA PHE A 517 28.49 -0.22 7.11
C PHE A 517 27.56 -0.24 5.89
N CYS A 518 27.82 0.66 4.94
CA CYS A 518 26.99 0.80 3.74
C CYS A 518 27.66 0.13 2.55
N ASN A 519 27.10 -1.00 2.11
CA ASN A 519 27.68 -1.82 1.05
C ASN A 519 27.19 -1.38 -0.34
N GLN A 520 28.07 -1.50 -1.34
CA GLN A 520 27.79 -1.34 -2.78
C GLN A 520 26.92 -0.10 -3.10
N SER A 521 27.23 1.01 -2.48
CA SER A 521 26.45 2.24 -2.57
C SER A 521 27.30 3.42 -3.02
N SER A 522 26.76 4.25 -3.92
CA SER A 522 27.45 5.49 -4.27
C SER A 522 27.54 6.43 -3.07
N GLU A 523 28.59 7.24 -3.00
CA GLU A 523 28.74 8.23 -1.91
C GLU A 523 27.53 9.17 -1.83
N GLU A 524 26.99 9.55 -2.98
CA GLU A 524 25.83 10.44 -3.06
C GLU A 524 24.57 9.79 -2.47
N ALA A 525 24.23 8.58 -2.88
CA ALA A 525 23.09 7.83 -2.34
C ALA A 525 23.25 7.55 -0.84
N TRP A 526 24.46 7.22 -0.40
CA TRP A 526 24.76 7.02 1.01
C TRP A 526 24.52 8.29 1.85
N LEU A 527 24.99 9.46 1.40
CA LEU A 527 24.78 10.72 2.09
C LEU A 527 23.30 11.09 2.18
N ILE A 528 22.54 10.90 1.08
CA ILE A 528 21.11 11.17 1.04
C ILE A 528 20.37 10.34 2.08
N ASN A 529 20.60 9.02 2.11
CA ASN A 529 19.90 8.14 3.05
C ASN A 529 20.25 8.46 4.51
N ARG A 530 21.49 8.82 4.80
CA ARG A 530 21.90 9.23 6.15
C ARG A 530 21.15 10.47 6.63
N GLU A 531 20.88 11.42 5.76
CA GLU A 531 20.09 12.63 6.09
C GLU A 531 18.61 12.29 6.20
N HIS A 532 18.08 11.57 5.23
CA HIS A 532 16.67 11.20 5.15
C HIS A 532 16.20 10.42 6.39
N TYR A 533 16.95 9.41 6.81
CA TYR A 533 16.63 8.60 7.98
C TYR A 533 17.18 9.12 9.30
N HIS A 534 17.65 10.37 9.33
CA HIS A 534 18.18 11.01 10.53
C HIS A 534 19.30 10.21 11.22
N LEU A 535 20.17 9.59 10.43
CA LEU A 535 21.27 8.77 10.95
C LEU A 535 22.48 9.59 11.42
N ASN A 536 22.50 10.90 11.16
CA ASN A 536 23.58 11.80 11.54
C ASN A 536 23.43 12.29 12.98
N ALA A 537 24.03 11.57 13.93
CA ALA A 537 24.10 11.93 15.34
C ALA A 537 25.51 11.72 15.89
N ASP A 538 25.82 12.33 17.05
CA ASP A 538 27.16 12.31 17.66
C ASP A 538 27.64 10.90 18.05
N ASN A 539 26.74 9.93 18.16
CA ASN A 539 27.05 8.53 18.42
C ASN A 539 26.82 7.60 17.21
N CYS A 540 26.65 8.17 16.01
CA CYS A 540 26.52 7.43 14.77
C CYS A 540 27.82 7.51 13.96
N ILE A 541 28.34 6.35 13.61
CA ILE A 541 29.59 6.19 12.88
C ILE A 541 29.28 5.49 11.56
N HIS A 542 29.77 6.03 10.47
CA HIS A 542 29.44 5.56 9.14
C HIS A 542 30.68 5.24 8.33
N TYR A 543 30.64 4.11 7.64
CA TYR A 543 31.63 3.70 6.65
C TYR A 543 30.96 3.28 5.34
N ASN A 544 31.58 3.66 4.24
CA ASN A 544 31.32 3.18 2.89
C ASN A 544 32.69 2.79 2.31
N LEU A 545 33.12 1.58 2.64
CA LEU A 545 34.47 1.09 2.37
C LEU A 545 34.60 0.64 0.90
N PRO A 546 35.84 0.50 0.39
CA PRO A 546 36.06 -0.19 -0.87
C PRO A 546 35.52 -1.63 -0.86
N GLU A 547 34.95 -2.08 -1.98
CA GLU A 547 34.26 -3.37 -2.13
C GLU A 547 35.02 -4.56 -1.51
N ALA A 548 36.33 -4.66 -1.79
CA ALA A 548 37.15 -5.76 -1.26
C ALA A 548 37.27 -5.75 0.27
N GLN A 549 37.25 -4.58 0.89
CA GLN A 549 37.26 -4.44 2.36
C GLN A 549 35.87 -4.74 2.95
N GLU A 550 34.84 -4.31 2.27
CA GLU A 550 33.44 -4.61 2.66
C GLU A 550 33.18 -6.11 2.61
N ASP A 551 33.52 -6.79 1.51
CA ASP A 551 33.37 -8.24 1.37
C ASP A 551 34.13 -9.00 2.48
N ALA A 552 35.35 -8.56 2.81
CA ALA A 552 36.14 -9.17 3.88
C ALA A 552 35.49 -8.95 5.27
N LEU A 553 34.98 -7.76 5.52
CA LEU A 553 34.29 -7.36 6.74
C LEU A 553 32.96 -8.14 6.92
N GLU A 554 32.16 -8.21 5.88
CA GLU A 554 30.88 -8.95 5.89
C GLU A 554 31.07 -10.44 6.12
N LYS A 555 32.08 -11.03 5.48
CA LYS A 555 32.46 -12.41 5.73
C LYS A 555 32.87 -12.64 7.19
N PHE A 556 33.61 -11.73 7.79
CA PHE A 556 33.99 -11.79 9.20
C PHE A 556 32.76 -11.66 10.12
N LEU A 557 31.84 -10.73 9.83
CA LEU A 557 30.62 -10.51 10.58
C LEU A 557 29.56 -11.58 10.35
N GLY A 558 29.77 -12.49 9.39
CA GLY A 558 28.81 -13.55 9.02
C GLY A 558 27.54 -12.97 8.42
N VAL A 559 27.67 -11.98 7.54
CA VAL A 559 26.54 -11.37 6.80
C VAL A 559 26.16 -12.31 5.66
N HIS A 560 24.87 -12.70 5.61
CA HIS A 560 24.31 -13.55 4.56
C HIS A 560 23.06 -12.93 3.91
N GLU A 561 22.51 -11.90 4.54
CA GLU A 561 21.31 -11.19 4.10
C GLU A 561 21.33 -9.73 4.58
N TYR A 562 20.48 -8.90 4.00
CA TYR A 562 20.34 -7.49 4.39
C TYR A 562 18.89 -7.19 4.78
N PRO A 563 18.69 -6.39 5.86
CA PRO A 563 19.71 -5.85 6.78
C PRO A 563 20.31 -6.90 7.69
N SER A 564 21.54 -6.70 8.12
CA SER A 564 22.20 -7.55 9.13
C SER A 564 22.65 -6.72 10.33
N TYR A 565 22.19 -7.13 11.52
CA TYR A 565 22.50 -6.47 12.79
C TYR A 565 23.39 -7.31 13.68
N ARG A 566 24.36 -6.65 14.35
CA ARG A 566 25.23 -7.30 15.36
C ARG A 566 25.34 -6.40 16.59
N LEU A 567 25.47 -7.01 17.77
CA LEU A 567 25.64 -6.30 19.03
C LEU A 567 26.93 -6.73 19.70
N PHE A 568 27.74 -5.76 20.09
CA PHE A 568 29.03 -5.99 20.77
C PHE A 568 29.00 -5.35 22.16
N ASP A 569 29.60 -6.04 23.13
CA ASP A 569 29.73 -5.56 24.50
C ASP A 569 30.83 -4.50 24.63
N ARG A 570 31.01 -4.01 25.84
CA ARG A 570 31.97 -2.97 26.19
C ARG A 570 33.43 -3.38 25.93
N GLN A 571 33.72 -4.67 25.84
CA GLN A 571 35.03 -5.24 25.49
C GLN A 571 35.15 -5.49 23.98
N GLY A 572 34.11 -5.23 23.19
CA GLY A 572 34.07 -5.49 21.77
C GLY A 572 33.94 -6.97 21.42
N ARG A 573 33.34 -7.76 22.33
CA ARG A 573 32.99 -9.18 22.08
C ARG A 573 31.55 -9.23 21.59
N ILE A 574 31.25 -10.11 20.65
CA ILE A 574 29.89 -10.30 20.17
C ILE A 574 28.99 -10.85 21.29
N VAL A 575 27.84 -10.19 21.52
CA VAL A 575 26.93 -10.55 22.62
C VAL A 575 26.09 -11.77 22.27
N SER A 576 25.77 -11.94 21.01
CA SER A 576 25.02 -13.09 20.51
C SER A 576 25.67 -13.58 19.23
N PRO A 577 25.99 -14.89 19.15
CA PRO A 577 26.49 -15.48 17.90
C PRO A 577 25.31 -15.62 16.92
N GLY A 578 24.88 -14.54 16.32
CA GLY A 578 23.73 -14.48 15.43
C GLY A 578 23.30 -13.05 15.21
N TYR A 579 22.08 -12.85 14.79
CA TYR A 579 21.52 -11.51 14.56
C TYR A 579 21.17 -10.82 15.89
N ALA A 580 21.49 -9.53 16.01
CA ALA A 580 20.92 -8.68 17.03
C ALA A 580 19.45 -8.33 16.66
N PRO A 581 18.60 -7.98 17.64
CA PRO A 581 17.24 -7.55 17.35
C PRO A 581 17.20 -6.38 16.38
N TYR A 582 16.19 -6.37 15.50
CA TYR A 582 15.95 -5.30 14.53
C TYR A 582 15.51 -4.01 15.23
N PRO A 583 15.72 -2.81 14.62
CA PRO A 583 15.19 -1.54 15.13
C PRO A 583 13.66 -1.56 15.39
N SER A 584 12.88 -2.25 14.57
CA SER A 584 11.44 -2.47 14.78
C SER A 584 11.10 -3.31 16.01
N GLU A 585 12.06 -4.08 16.55
CA GLU A 585 11.91 -4.91 17.75
C GLU A 585 12.44 -4.19 19.00
N LEU A 586 12.02 -2.95 19.22
CA LEU A 586 12.57 -2.03 20.22
C LEU A 586 12.73 -2.65 21.61
N GLU A 587 11.73 -3.35 22.13
CA GLU A 587 11.80 -3.92 23.48
C GLU A 587 12.84 -5.03 23.58
N LYS A 588 12.94 -5.90 22.58
CA LYS A 588 13.99 -6.92 22.51
C LYS A 588 15.39 -6.30 22.40
N LEU A 589 15.51 -5.21 21.65
CA LEU A 589 16.78 -4.50 21.51
C LEU A 589 17.20 -3.85 22.84
N LYS A 590 16.28 -3.24 23.57
CA LYS A 590 16.53 -2.72 24.92
C LYS A 590 17.04 -3.82 25.86
N GLU A 591 16.37 -4.96 25.91
CA GLU A 591 16.79 -6.12 26.71
C GLU A 591 18.18 -6.62 26.33
N ALA A 592 18.47 -6.69 25.03
CA ALA A 592 19.79 -7.12 24.54
C ALA A 592 20.90 -6.14 24.95
N VAL A 593 20.63 -4.82 24.88
CA VAL A 593 21.58 -3.77 25.30
C VAL A 593 21.81 -3.83 26.81
N GLU A 594 20.77 -3.97 27.64
CA GLU A 594 20.92 -4.11 29.10
C GLU A 594 21.73 -5.37 29.46
N LYS A 595 21.47 -6.49 28.78
CA LYS A 595 22.27 -7.69 28.94
C LYS A 595 23.74 -7.47 28.57
N ALA A 596 23.99 -6.77 27.45
CA ALA A 596 25.35 -6.45 27.02
C ALA A 596 26.11 -5.55 28.02
N LEU A 597 25.39 -4.60 28.65
CA LEU A 597 25.92 -3.74 29.70
C LEU A 597 26.26 -4.49 31.00
N SER A 598 25.58 -5.57 31.29
CA SER A 598 25.80 -6.40 32.49
C SER A 598 26.99 -7.37 32.37
N ILE A 599 27.56 -7.52 31.20
CA ILE A 599 28.75 -8.38 30.95
C ILE A 599 29.99 -7.64 31.42
N GLU A 600 30.72 -8.21 32.41
CA GLU A 600 32.00 -7.73 32.93
C GLU A 600 33.19 -8.09 32.04
#